data_176c7573ca5160d0bc449763cbb9c206
#
_entry.id   176c7573ca5160d0bc449763cbb9c206
#
_cell.length_a   1.000
_cell.length_b   1.000
_cell.length_c   1.000
_cell.angle_alpha   90.00
_cell.angle_beta   90.00
_cell.angle_gamma   90.00
#
_symmetry.space_group_name_H-M   'P 1'
#
loop_
_entity.id
_entity.type
_entity.pdbx_description
1 polymer ?
#
loop_
_entity_poly.entity_id
_entity_poly.type
_entity_poly.pdbx_seq_one_letter_code
_entity_poly.pdbx_strand_id
1 'polypeptide(L)'
;MSRRPKDIGTAGESAAKRFLVDDGWPDCERRALTGNRDTGDLTVCRRPLVIAEVKAGHAADKASPKVIADWLEQTDTEAVHAGAVLGVLIVARKYRHPRDWDAWMRACDWVLLLAGDEVLPTDAPWPMRTSLADWSAMAKAWADA
;
A
#
# COMPACT_ATOMS: atom_id res chain seq x y z
N MET A 1 -8.80 26.13 -10.68
CA MET A 1 -8.86 25.06 -11.67
C MET A 1 -8.81 23.71 -10.97
N SER A 2 -9.74 22.81 -11.30
CA SER A 2 -9.69 21.45 -10.77
C SER A 2 -8.53 20.68 -11.43
N ARG A 3 -7.77 19.94 -10.64
CA ARG A 3 -6.71 19.06 -11.16
C ARG A 3 -7.32 17.90 -11.94
N ARG A 4 -6.64 17.48 -13.01
CA ARG A 4 -7.05 16.30 -13.76
C ARG A 4 -6.88 15.04 -12.89
N PRO A 5 -7.73 14.00 -13.06
CA PRO A 5 -7.62 12.75 -12.29
C PRO A 5 -6.23 12.14 -12.29
N LYS A 6 -5.53 12.17 -13.43
CA LYS A 6 -4.15 11.69 -13.55
C LYS A 6 -3.18 12.46 -12.64
N ASP A 7 -3.34 13.79 -12.56
CA ASP A 7 -2.48 14.64 -11.73
C ASP A 7 -2.73 14.41 -10.24
N ILE A 8 -3.97 14.13 -9.86
CA ILE A 8 -4.35 13.78 -8.48
C ILE A 8 -3.74 12.43 -8.09
N GLY A 9 -3.80 11.43 -8.97
CA GLY A 9 -3.18 10.13 -8.74
C GLY A 9 -1.67 10.25 -8.56
N THR A 10 -0.99 10.96 -9.46
CA THR A 10 0.45 11.22 -9.38
C THR A 10 0.83 11.99 -8.11
N ALA A 11 0.05 12.98 -7.71
CA ALA A 11 0.27 13.73 -6.48
C ALA A 11 0.11 12.84 -5.24
N GLY A 12 -0.87 11.93 -5.25
CA GLY A 12 -1.07 10.96 -4.18
C GLY A 12 0.10 10.00 -4.02
N GLU A 13 0.59 9.43 -5.11
CA GLU A 13 1.77 8.56 -5.12
C GLU A 13 3.01 9.29 -4.60
N SER A 14 3.23 10.52 -5.05
CA SER A 14 4.38 11.33 -4.63
C SER A 14 4.31 11.70 -3.14
N ALA A 15 3.12 12.01 -2.63
CA ALA A 15 2.92 12.32 -1.22
C ALA A 15 3.15 11.08 -0.33
N ALA A 16 2.64 9.92 -0.73
CA ALA A 16 2.87 8.66 -0.03
C ALA A 16 4.36 8.31 0.00
N LYS A 17 5.03 8.41 -1.14
CA LYS A 17 6.49 8.18 -1.24
C LYS A 17 7.27 9.09 -0.30
N ARG A 18 6.98 10.39 -0.32
CA ARG A 18 7.69 11.37 0.53
C ARG A 18 7.52 11.04 2.00
N PHE A 19 6.31 10.72 2.42
CA PHE A 19 6.04 10.31 3.79
C PHE A 19 6.86 9.07 4.17
N LEU A 20 6.84 8.03 3.33
CA LEU A 20 7.54 6.78 3.61
C LEU A 20 9.06 6.98 3.66
N VAL A 21 9.63 7.76 2.76
CA VAL A 21 11.06 8.11 2.81
C VAL A 21 11.42 8.79 4.13
N ASP A 22 10.63 9.78 4.53
CA ASP A 22 10.85 10.53 5.77
C ASP A 22 10.62 9.66 7.02
N ASP A 23 9.77 8.64 6.92
CA ASP A 23 9.42 7.74 8.03
C ASP A 23 10.34 6.51 8.14
N GLY A 24 11.43 6.46 7.38
CA GLY A 24 12.45 5.44 7.51
C GLY A 24 12.51 4.39 6.40
N TRP A 25 11.95 4.68 5.23
CA TRP A 25 12.04 3.86 4.03
C TRP A 25 12.84 4.61 2.95
N PRO A 26 14.17 4.76 3.11
CA PRO A 26 14.98 5.64 2.24
C PRO A 26 14.99 5.19 0.77
N ASP A 27 14.78 3.90 0.52
CA ASP A 27 14.78 3.33 -0.83
C ASP A 27 13.40 3.31 -1.48
N CYS A 28 12.38 3.89 -0.82
CA CYS A 28 11.04 3.97 -1.39
C CYS A 28 11.06 4.81 -2.68
N GLU A 29 10.55 4.23 -3.76
CA GLU A 29 10.53 4.86 -5.07
C GLU A 29 9.29 4.50 -5.88
N ARG A 30 8.94 5.33 -6.84
CA ARG A 30 7.87 5.05 -7.78
C ARG A 30 8.31 3.94 -8.75
N ARG A 31 7.37 3.04 -9.04
CA ARG A 31 7.60 1.96 -9.99
C ARG A 31 7.22 2.41 -11.39
N ALA A 32 8.10 2.12 -12.36
CA ALA A 32 7.77 2.30 -13.77
C ALA A 32 6.92 1.11 -14.24
N LEU A 33 5.97 1.37 -15.14
CA LEU A 33 5.26 0.32 -15.85
C LEU A 33 6.25 -0.50 -16.68
N THR A 34 6.29 -1.81 -16.45
CA THR A 34 7.11 -2.76 -17.22
C THR A 34 6.20 -3.65 -18.05
N GLY A 35 6.11 -3.38 -19.34
CA GLY A 35 5.28 -4.16 -20.27
C GLY A 35 3.79 -4.00 -19.96
N ASN A 36 3.04 -5.13 -20.07
CA ASN A 36 1.59 -5.16 -19.85
C ASN A 36 1.19 -5.56 -18.43
N ARG A 37 2.15 -5.77 -17.52
CA ARG A 37 1.89 -6.17 -16.14
C ARG A 37 2.04 -5.00 -15.22
N ASP A 38 0.97 -4.70 -14.49
CA ASP A 38 1.02 -3.77 -13.38
C ASP A 38 1.68 -4.46 -12.18
N THR A 39 2.67 -3.80 -11.60
CA THR A 39 3.43 -4.28 -10.44
C THR A 39 3.32 -3.35 -9.24
N GLY A 40 2.31 -2.46 -9.26
CA GLY A 40 2.04 -1.48 -8.22
C GLY A 40 2.69 -0.12 -8.48
N ASP A 41 2.34 0.85 -7.66
CA ASP A 41 2.75 2.25 -7.82
C ASP A 41 4.11 2.56 -7.18
N LEU A 42 4.40 1.94 -6.03
CA LEU A 42 5.61 2.18 -5.25
C LEU A 42 6.33 0.88 -4.92
N THR A 43 7.65 0.91 -4.95
CA THR A 43 8.48 -0.02 -4.17
C THR A 43 8.77 0.63 -2.83
N VAL A 44 8.26 0.06 -1.75
CA VAL A 44 8.51 0.57 -0.40
C VAL A 44 9.88 0.13 0.10
N CYS A 45 10.17 -1.16 -0.07
CA CYS A 45 11.42 -1.79 0.35
C CYS A 45 11.79 -2.86 -0.68
N ARG A 46 13.08 -3.09 -0.90
CA ARG A 46 13.55 -4.10 -1.85
C ARG A 46 13.88 -5.45 -1.23
N ARG A 47 14.21 -5.45 0.07
CA ARG A 47 14.63 -6.67 0.80
C ARG A 47 14.13 -6.60 2.24
N PRO A 48 13.03 -7.25 2.54
CA PRO A 48 12.12 -7.98 1.63
C PRO A 48 11.43 -7.04 0.65
N LEU A 49 11.05 -7.54 -0.52
CA LEU A 49 10.35 -6.71 -1.52
C LEU A 49 8.91 -6.47 -1.05
N VAL A 50 8.62 -5.21 -0.82
CA VAL A 50 7.29 -4.71 -0.44
C VAL A 50 6.86 -3.66 -1.44
N ILE A 51 5.67 -3.84 -2.02
CA ILE A 51 5.08 -2.87 -2.94
C ILE A 51 3.85 -2.21 -2.32
N ALA A 52 3.49 -1.05 -2.85
CA ALA A 52 2.26 -0.37 -2.48
C ALA A 52 1.49 0.07 -3.72
N GLU A 53 0.18 -0.04 -3.64
CA GLU A 53 -0.77 0.59 -4.55
C GLU A 53 -1.36 1.82 -3.87
N VAL A 54 -1.45 2.94 -4.57
CA VAL A 54 -1.94 4.20 -4.00
C VAL A 54 -3.19 4.65 -4.72
N LYS A 55 -4.27 4.85 -3.99
CA LYS A 55 -5.53 5.40 -4.50
C LYS A 55 -5.77 6.76 -3.86
N ALA A 56 -6.04 7.76 -4.69
CA ALA A 56 -6.27 9.14 -4.26
C ALA A 56 -7.39 9.78 -5.06
N GLY A 57 -7.91 10.89 -4.56
CA GLY A 57 -8.94 11.69 -5.20
C GLY A 57 -10.36 11.25 -4.87
N HIS A 58 -11.30 11.63 -5.71
CA HIS A 58 -12.73 11.45 -5.45
C HIS A 58 -13.14 9.98 -5.25
N ALA A 59 -12.59 9.06 -6.05
CA ALA A 59 -12.87 7.64 -5.91
C ALA A 59 -12.39 7.09 -4.56
N ALA A 60 -11.23 7.56 -4.09
CA ALA A 60 -10.70 7.17 -2.78
C ALA A 60 -11.58 7.71 -1.63
N ASP A 61 -12.03 8.97 -1.74
CA ASP A 61 -12.88 9.60 -0.73
C ASP A 61 -14.24 8.90 -0.58
N LYS A 62 -14.75 8.29 -1.65
CA LYS A 62 -16.07 7.66 -1.71
C LYS A 62 -16.02 6.14 -1.80
N ALA A 63 -14.87 5.52 -1.60
CA ALA A 63 -14.72 4.09 -1.74
C ALA A 63 -15.62 3.31 -0.77
N SER A 64 -16.50 2.48 -1.33
CA SER A 64 -17.31 1.53 -0.57
C SER A 64 -16.46 0.34 -0.10
N PRO A 65 -16.95 -0.47 0.86
CA PRO A 65 -16.26 -1.71 1.23
C PRO A 65 -15.97 -2.64 0.05
N LYS A 66 -16.88 -2.71 -0.93
CA LYS A 66 -16.68 -3.51 -2.14
C LYS A 66 -15.54 -2.96 -3.00
N VAL A 67 -15.47 -1.65 -3.18
CA VAL A 67 -14.40 -1.00 -3.94
C VAL A 67 -13.04 -1.22 -3.26
N ILE A 68 -12.97 -1.11 -1.94
CA ILE A 68 -11.76 -1.41 -1.18
C ILE A 68 -11.34 -2.87 -1.39
N ALA A 69 -12.28 -3.82 -1.31
CA ALA A 69 -12.00 -5.23 -1.55
C ALA A 69 -11.45 -5.48 -2.97
N ASP A 70 -12.04 -4.84 -3.98
CA ASP A 70 -11.59 -4.95 -5.37
C ASP A 70 -10.17 -4.38 -5.55
N TRP A 71 -9.88 -3.24 -4.95
CA TRP A 71 -8.54 -2.63 -4.98
C TRP A 71 -7.50 -3.46 -4.23
N LEU A 72 -7.91 -4.09 -3.14
CA LEU A 72 -7.03 -4.96 -2.36
C LEU A 72 -6.68 -6.23 -3.15
N GLU A 73 -7.65 -6.82 -3.86
CA GLU A 73 -7.41 -7.92 -4.78
C GLU A 73 -6.44 -7.51 -5.90
N GLN A 74 -6.63 -6.33 -6.48
CA GLN A 74 -5.69 -5.75 -7.45
C GLN A 74 -4.27 -5.64 -6.87
N THR A 75 -4.15 -5.11 -5.65
CA THR A 75 -2.87 -4.96 -4.95
C THR A 75 -2.16 -6.31 -4.76
N ASP A 76 -2.90 -7.33 -4.38
CA ASP A 76 -2.35 -8.69 -4.22
C ASP A 76 -1.86 -9.28 -5.55
N THR A 77 -2.62 -9.06 -6.63
CA THR A 77 -2.22 -9.48 -7.99
C THR A 77 -0.93 -8.76 -8.42
N GLU A 78 -0.85 -7.47 -8.18
CA GLU A 78 0.35 -6.67 -8.48
C GLU A 78 1.57 -7.14 -7.66
N ALA A 79 1.37 -7.48 -6.39
CA ALA A 79 2.42 -8.03 -5.55
C ALA A 79 2.95 -9.36 -6.10
N VAL A 80 2.06 -10.25 -6.54
CA VAL A 80 2.45 -11.51 -7.20
C VAL A 80 3.24 -11.24 -8.47
N HIS A 81 2.79 -10.33 -9.33
CA HIS A 81 3.49 -9.94 -10.56
C HIS A 81 4.88 -9.35 -10.29
N ALA A 82 5.02 -8.61 -9.21
CA ALA A 82 6.29 -8.01 -8.80
C ALA A 82 7.24 -9.00 -8.13
N GLY A 83 6.76 -10.18 -7.72
CA GLY A 83 7.51 -11.10 -6.86
C GLY A 83 7.68 -10.56 -5.45
N ALA A 84 6.76 -9.69 -5.00
CA ALA A 84 6.81 -9.10 -3.67
C ALA A 84 6.32 -10.07 -2.59
N VAL A 85 6.91 -9.95 -1.42
CA VAL A 85 6.47 -10.70 -0.23
C VAL A 85 5.18 -10.10 0.33
N LEU A 86 5.02 -8.80 0.19
CA LEU A 86 3.89 -8.06 0.76
C LEU A 86 3.46 -6.94 -0.18
N GLY A 87 2.16 -6.74 -0.30
CA GLY A 87 1.56 -5.60 -0.95
C GLY A 87 0.63 -4.86 0.01
N VAL A 88 0.71 -3.54 0.04
CA VAL A 88 -0.17 -2.70 0.85
C VAL A 88 -0.96 -1.77 -0.05
N LEU A 89 -2.26 -1.64 0.23
CA LEU A 89 -3.13 -0.67 -0.41
C LEU A 89 -3.18 0.60 0.44
N ILE A 90 -2.72 1.71 -0.11
CA ILE A 90 -2.76 3.02 0.53
C ILE A 90 -3.91 3.81 -0.07
N VAL A 91 -4.85 4.24 0.76
CA VAL A 91 -5.99 5.05 0.35
C VAL A 91 -5.88 6.44 0.99
N ALA A 92 -5.67 7.43 0.15
CA ALA A 92 -5.54 8.81 0.59
C ALA A 92 -6.83 9.32 1.23
N ARG A 93 -6.67 10.10 2.29
CA ARG A 93 -7.78 10.77 2.99
C ARG A 93 -7.69 12.27 2.73
N LYS A 94 -8.77 12.83 2.19
CA LYS A 94 -8.87 14.26 1.88
C LYS A 94 -8.62 15.11 3.12
N TYR A 95 -7.83 16.16 2.96
CA TYR A 95 -7.46 17.12 4.02
C TYR A 95 -6.67 16.52 5.19
N ARG A 96 -6.13 15.31 5.05
CA ARG A 96 -5.29 14.68 6.06
C ARG A 96 -3.86 14.54 5.58
N HIS A 97 -2.93 14.63 6.53
CA HIS A 97 -1.53 14.31 6.29
C HIS A 97 -1.40 12.82 5.90
N PRO A 98 -0.47 12.44 4.99
CA PRO A 98 -0.28 11.04 4.60
C PRO A 98 -0.10 10.06 5.75
N ARG A 99 0.46 10.48 6.89
CA ARG A 99 0.55 9.62 8.09
C ARG A 99 -0.81 9.07 8.55
N ASP A 100 -1.89 9.81 8.30
CA ASP A 100 -3.25 9.46 8.71
C ASP A 100 -4.07 8.84 7.56
N TRP A 101 -3.45 8.58 6.41
CA TRP A 101 -4.10 7.86 5.32
C TRP A 101 -4.29 6.39 5.70
N ASP A 102 -5.24 5.72 5.07
CA ASP A 102 -5.53 4.33 5.36
C ASP A 102 -4.51 3.40 4.67
N ALA A 103 -3.99 2.46 5.42
CA ALA A 103 -3.21 1.33 4.91
C ALA A 103 -4.01 0.04 5.09
N TRP A 104 -4.31 -0.63 3.99
CA TRP A 104 -5.14 -1.82 3.95
C TRP A 104 -4.32 -3.04 3.55
N MET A 105 -4.51 -4.13 4.26
CA MET A 105 -4.05 -5.46 3.87
C MET A 105 -5.11 -6.49 4.26
N ARG A 106 -5.02 -7.70 3.75
CA ARG A 106 -5.85 -8.81 4.23
C ARG A 106 -5.38 -9.26 5.61
N ALA A 107 -6.29 -9.84 6.39
CA ALA A 107 -5.98 -10.32 7.74
C ALA A 107 -4.75 -11.26 7.77
N CYS A 108 -4.61 -12.14 6.77
CA CYS A 108 -3.45 -13.04 6.66
C CYS A 108 -2.12 -12.28 6.53
N ASP A 109 -2.10 -11.17 5.78
CA ASP A 109 -0.90 -10.34 5.63
C ASP A 109 -0.57 -9.58 6.93
N TRP A 110 -1.59 -9.14 7.66
CA TRP A 110 -1.39 -8.53 8.98
C TRP A 110 -0.76 -9.51 9.97
N VAL A 111 -1.19 -10.78 9.92
CA VAL A 111 -0.62 -11.81 10.78
C VAL A 111 0.83 -12.07 10.44
N LEU A 112 1.17 -12.16 9.14
CA LEU A 112 2.55 -12.29 8.70
C LEU A 112 3.40 -11.13 9.25
N LEU A 113 2.90 -9.89 9.14
CA LEU A 113 3.59 -8.70 9.60
C LEU A 113 3.83 -8.69 11.12
N LEU A 114 2.83 -9.13 11.90
CA LEU A 114 2.85 -9.05 13.36
C LEU A 114 3.51 -10.26 14.02
N ALA A 115 3.35 -11.44 13.45
CA ALA A 115 3.82 -12.70 14.04
C ALA A 115 5.11 -13.23 13.40
N GLY A 116 5.49 -12.72 12.24
CA GLY A 116 6.70 -13.14 11.54
C GLY A 116 6.64 -14.52 10.88
N ASP A 117 5.62 -15.31 11.18
CA ASP A 117 5.42 -16.65 10.64
C ASP A 117 3.96 -16.84 10.18
N GLU A 118 3.76 -17.75 9.24
CA GLU A 118 2.43 -18.17 8.78
C GLU A 118 1.71 -18.97 9.86
N VAL A 119 1.15 -18.31 10.86
CA VAL A 119 0.45 -18.97 11.96
C VAL A 119 -1.05 -19.16 11.66
N LEU A 120 -1.59 -18.50 10.63
CA LEU A 120 -2.99 -18.64 10.24
C LEU A 120 -3.11 -19.21 8.82
N PRO A 121 -4.29 -19.78 8.51
CA PRO A 121 -4.62 -20.15 7.13
C PRO A 121 -4.33 -18.97 6.21
N THR A 122 -3.57 -19.22 5.16
CA THR A 122 -3.11 -18.22 4.18
C THR A 122 -4.25 -17.55 3.40
N ASP A 123 -5.49 -17.87 3.73
CA ASP A 123 -6.68 -17.51 2.99
C ASP A 123 -7.70 -16.67 3.78
N ALA A 124 -7.32 -16.08 4.92
CA ALA A 124 -8.19 -15.14 5.62
C ALA A 124 -8.31 -13.83 4.81
N PRO A 125 -9.40 -13.65 4.03
CA PRO A 125 -9.46 -12.61 3.00
C PRO A 125 -9.96 -11.26 3.53
N TRP A 126 -10.26 -11.15 4.83
CA TRP A 126 -10.91 -9.96 5.40
C TRP A 126 -10.01 -8.74 5.31
N PRO A 127 -10.49 -7.65 4.66
CA PRO A 127 -9.76 -6.39 4.67
C PRO A 127 -9.67 -5.81 6.07
N MET A 128 -8.47 -5.42 6.46
CA MET A 128 -8.20 -4.72 7.72
C MET A 128 -7.33 -3.51 7.46
N ARG A 129 -7.55 -2.44 8.21
CA ARG A 129 -6.82 -1.20 8.02
C ARG A 129 -6.20 -0.66 9.30
N THR A 130 -5.16 0.14 9.11
CA THR A 130 -4.59 1.01 10.12
C THR A 130 -4.21 2.33 9.45
N SER A 131 -3.67 3.27 10.22
CA SER A 131 -3.05 4.45 9.62
C SER A 131 -1.76 4.06 8.88
N LEU A 132 -1.39 4.84 7.88
CA LEU A 132 -0.13 4.60 7.16
C LEU A 132 1.08 4.69 8.11
N ALA A 133 1.05 5.61 9.09
CA ALA A 133 2.11 5.72 10.09
C ALA A 133 2.26 4.43 10.91
N ASP A 134 1.16 3.86 11.38
CA ASP A 134 1.19 2.63 12.18
C ASP A 134 1.60 1.42 11.34
N TRP A 135 1.08 1.32 10.10
CA TRP A 135 1.53 0.29 9.17
C TRP A 135 3.04 0.38 8.95
N SER A 136 3.56 1.58 8.69
CA SER A 136 4.98 1.80 8.46
C SER A 136 5.83 1.35 9.65
N ALA A 137 5.40 1.67 10.88
CA ALA A 137 6.10 1.26 12.09
C ALA A 137 6.14 -0.28 12.24
N MET A 138 5.00 -0.94 12.03
CA MET A 138 4.91 -2.41 12.10
C MET A 138 5.72 -3.09 11.00
N ALA A 139 5.63 -2.57 9.78
CA ALA A 139 6.37 -3.11 8.64
C ALA A 139 7.90 -2.96 8.81
N LYS A 140 8.36 -1.84 9.36
CA LYS A 140 9.79 -1.67 9.68
C LYS A 140 10.27 -2.68 10.72
N ALA A 141 9.50 -2.88 11.79
CA ALA A 141 9.83 -3.86 12.81
C ALA A 141 9.93 -5.28 12.22
N TRP A 142 9.01 -5.63 11.34
CA TRP A 142 9.02 -6.92 10.65
C TRP A 142 10.21 -7.05 9.68
N ALA A 143 10.48 -6.02 8.88
CA ALA A 143 11.56 -6.06 7.90
C ALA A 143 12.96 -6.11 8.54
N ASP A 144 13.11 -5.55 9.73
CA ASP A 144 14.36 -5.50 10.49
C ASP A 144 14.58 -6.75 11.36
N ALA A 145 13.60 -7.62 11.45
CA ALA A 145 13.65 -8.81 12.30
C ALA A 145 14.56 -9.95 11.67
#